data_b88da0d69adadcc86a14a8b8453ed2c7
#
_entry.id   b88da0d69adadcc86a14a8b8453ed2c7
#
_cell.length_a   1.000
_cell.length_b   1.000
_cell.length_c   1.000
_cell.angle_alpha   90.00
_cell.angle_beta   90.00
_cell.angle_gamma   90.00
#
_symmetry.space_group_name_H-M   'P 1'
#
loop_
_entity.id
_entity.type
_entity.pdbx_description
1 polymer ?
#
loop_
_entity_poly.entity_id
_entity_poly.type
_entity_poly.pdbx_seq_one_letter_code
_entity_poly.pdbx_strand_id
1 'polypeptide(L)'
;VRKAIDDCDAVISTLSPFPNTQGIFSKIRTPLDVMSVSMKNTVGLMKEKGISRIVLMTALGVGDSVNMMPVFFSFIVRISNIKYAYADHDVQEKVLINSDLDWTIVRPVILTDKTDNLSILTNLNGVGKIKGSITRMAVAHFMLDCIEKGSFIKQKPGISNG
;
A
#
# COMPACT_ATOMS: atom_id res chain seq x y z
N VAL A 1 -10.44 2.30 -15.58
CA VAL A 1 -8.98 2.53 -15.50
C VAL A 1 -8.45 3.13 -16.79
N ARG A 2 -8.71 2.55 -18.01
CA ARG A 2 -8.13 3.03 -19.29
C ARG A 2 -8.29 4.54 -19.51
N LYS A 3 -9.52 5.08 -19.38
CA LYS A 3 -9.77 6.51 -19.52
C LYS A 3 -9.18 7.38 -18.40
N ALA A 4 -8.92 6.79 -17.23
CA ALA A 4 -8.43 7.53 -16.08
C ALA A 4 -6.90 7.72 -16.08
N ILE A 5 -6.17 6.99 -16.91
CA ILE A 5 -4.71 7.08 -17.00
C ILE A 5 -4.24 7.71 -18.32
N ASP A 6 -5.16 8.16 -19.18
CA ASP A 6 -4.80 8.94 -20.36
C ASP A 6 -4.21 10.29 -19.89
N ASP A 7 -3.09 10.69 -20.50
CA ASP A 7 -2.34 11.92 -20.19
C ASP A 7 -1.81 12.02 -18.74
N CYS A 8 -1.59 10.88 -18.08
CA CYS A 8 -0.97 10.82 -16.75
C CYS A 8 0.51 10.47 -16.83
N ASP A 9 1.35 11.13 -16.03
CA ASP A 9 2.79 10.84 -15.90
C ASP A 9 3.08 9.73 -14.88
N ALA A 10 2.17 9.52 -13.92
CA ALA A 10 2.34 8.56 -12.84
C ALA A 10 0.98 8.04 -12.32
N VAL A 11 1.02 6.92 -11.60
CA VAL A 11 -0.16 6.32 -10.95
C VAL A 11 0.07 6.21 -9.45
N ILE A 12 -0.95 6.60 -8.66
CA ILE A 12 -1.04 6.30 -7.23
C ILE A 12 -2.21 5.33 -7.03
N SER A 13 -1.94 4.20 -6.36
CA SER A 13 -2.95 3.18 -6.07
C SER A 13 -3.13 2.99 -4.56
N THR A 14 -4.35 3.24 -4.06
CA THR A 14 -4.72 3.10 -2.64
C THR A 14 -5.97 2.23 -2.47
N LEU A 15 -6.17 1.25 -3.34
CA LEU A 15 -7.33 0.37 -3.30
C LEU A 15 -7.36 -0.46 -2.01
N SER A 16 -8.57 -0.64 -1.47
CA SER A 16 -8.84 -1.50 -0.33
C SER A 16 -10.04 -2.40 -0.63
N PRO A 17 -10.05 -3.66 -0.20
CA PRO A 17 -11.18 -4.58 -0.40
C PRO A 17 -12.34 -4.28 0.57
N PHE A 18 -12.10 -3.45 1.60
CA PHE A 18 -13.09 -3.13 2.61
C PHE A 18 -13.61 -1.70 2.43
N PRO A 19 -14.92 -1.50 2.19
CA PRO A 19 -15.52 -0.19 2.35
C PRO A 19 -15.38 0.27 3.81
N ASN A 20 -15.21 1.57 4.03
CA ASN A 20 -15.00 2.18 5.36
C ASN A 20 -16.09 1.84 6.40
N THR A 21 -17.23 1.32 5.97
CA THR A 21 -18.37 0.96 6.81
C THR A 21 -18.40 -0.51 7.27
N GLN A 22 -17.44 -1.33 6.84
CA GLN A 22 -17.39 -2.74 7.19
C GLN A 22 -16.39 -3.00 8.32
N GLY A 23 -16.87 -3.65 9.39
CA GLY A 23 -16.00 -4.13 10.46
C GLY A 23 -15.12 -5.30 9.99
N ILE A 24 -13.98 -5.50 10.65
CA ILE A 24 -12.99 -6.55 10.34
C ILE A 24 -13.52 -7.99 10.44
N PHE A 25 -14.68 -8.18 11.03
CA PHE A 25 -15.39 -9.46 11.12
C PHE A 25 -16.66 -9.53 10.27
N SER A 26 -16.98 -8.48 9.52
CA SER A 26 -18.16 -8.42 8.66
C SER A 26 -18.01 -9.32 7.43
N LYS A 27 -19.15 -9.78 6.88
CA LYS A 27 -19.16 -10.59 5.66
C LYS A 27 -18.49 -9.80 4.51
N ILE A 28 -17.48 -10.40 3.88
CA ILE A 28 -16.82 -9.82 2.72
C ILE A 28 -17.80 -9.82 1.54
N ARG A 29 -17.96 -8.68 0.89
CA ARG A 29 -18.86 -8.47 -0.25
C ARG A 29 -18.13 -8.22 -1.57
N THR A 30 -16.82 -7.98 -1.51
CA THR A 30 -15.94 -7.79 -2.68
C THR A 30 -15.23 -9.09 -3.02
N PRO A 31 -14.83 -9.31 -4.28
CA PRO A 31 -13.92 -10.41 -4.63
C PRO A 31 -12.64 -10.33 -3.79
N LEU A 32 -12.12 -11.50 -3.38
CA LEU A 32 -10.94 -11.59 -2.51
C LEU A 32 -9.63 -11.20 -3.22
N ASP A 33 -9.65 -11.10 -4.55
CA ASP A 33 -8.52 -10.80 -5.44
C ASP A 33 -8.65 -9.43 -6.14
N VAL A 34 -9.52 -8.55 -5.65
CA VAL A 34 -9.82 -7.27 -6.30
C VAL A 34 -8.59 -6.39 -6.48
N MET A 35 -7.67 -6.39 -5.50
CA MET A 35 -6.48 -5.54 -5.54
C MET A 35 -5.42 -6.09 -6.49
N SER A 36 -5.16 -7.40 -6.46
CA SER A 36 -4.20 -8.04 -7.34
C SER A 36 -4.65 -8.05 -8.79
N VAL A 37 -5.94 -8.30 -9.06
CA VAL A 37 -6.54 -8.21 -10.41
C VAL A 37 -6.48 -6.77 -10.92
N SER A 38 -6.83 -5.79 -10.08
CA SER A 38 -6.73 -4.37 -10.43
C SER A 38 -5.29 -3.99 -10.76
N MET A 39 -4.31 -4.47 -10.00
CA MET A 39 -2.89 -4.19 -10.26
C MET A 39 -2.41 -4.80 -11.57
N LYS A 40 -2.79 -6.04 -11.89
CA LYS A 40 -2.48 -6.66 -13.19
C LYS A 40 -2.98 -5.79 -14.36
N ASN A 41 -4.23 -5.33 -14.27
CA ASN A 41 -4.84 -4.48 -15.29
C ASN A 41 -4.13 -3.11 -15.36
N THR A 42 -3.77 -2.52 -14.21
CA THR A 42 -3.07 -1.24 -14.16
C THR A 42 -1.68 -1.34 -14.78
N VAL A 43 -0.89 -2.35 -14.41
CA VAL A 43 0.45 -2.58 -14.99
C VAL A 43 0.38 -2.78 -16.50
N GLY A 44 -0.59 -3.57 -16.99
CA GLY A 44 -0.79 -3.76 -18.44
C GLY A 44 -1.09 -2.46 -19.16
N LEU A 45 -2.00 -1.64 -18.62
CA LEU A 45 -2.37 -0.35 -19.21
C LEU A 45 -1.24 0.68 -19.12
N MET A 46 -0.48 0.72 -18.03
CA MET A 46 0.67 1.61 -17.90
C MET A 46 1.74 1.29 -18.94
N LYS A 47 2.04 0.00 -19.17
CA LYS A 47 2.97 -0.43 -20.24
C LYS A 47 2.47 -0.03 -21.62
N GLU A 48 1.18 -0.20 -21.90
CA GLU A 48 0.55 0.21 -23.16
C GLU A 48 0.68 1.73 -23.41
N LYS A 49 0.56 2.53 -22.33
CA LYS A 49 0.60 4.00 -22.39
C LYS A 49 1.99 4.61 -22.22
N GLY A 50 3.02 3.81 -21.95
CA GLY A 50 4.38 4.28 -21.68
C GLY A 50 4.55 4.99 -20.35
N ILE A 51 3.63 4.77 -19.38
CA ILE A 51 3.73 5.31 -18.03
C ILE A 51 4.60 4.38 -17.19
N SER A 52 5.73 4.88 -16.66
CA SER A 52 6.66 4.06 -15.88
C SER A 52 6.45 4.16 -14.36
N ARG A 53 6.01 5.30 -13.85
CA ARG A 53 6.02 5.59 -12.41
C ARG A 53 4.73 5.19 -11.71
N ILE A 54 4.84 4.38 -10.63
CA ILE A 54 3.71 3.99 -9.79
C ILE A 54 4.08 3.97 -8.31
N VAL A 55 3.19 4.50 -7.47
CA VAL A 55 3.26 4.38 -6.01
C VAL A 55 2.03 3.61 -5.52
N LEU A 56 2.28 2.43 -4.95
CA LEU A 56 1.27 1.56 -4.39
C LEU A 56 1.24 1.67 -2.87
N MET A 57 0.06 1.78 -2.27
CA MET A 57 -0.12 1.61 -0.83
C MET A 57 -0.60 0.19 -0.52
N THR A 58 0.10 -0.48 0.39
CA THR A 58 -0.31 -1.75 0.99
C THR A 58 -0.41 -1.60 2.51
N ALA A 59 0.22 -2.45 3.29
CA ALA A 59 0.27 -2.33 4.74
C ALA A 59 1.56 -2.95 5.30
N LEU A 60 2.03 -2.43 6.42
CA LEU A 60 3.09 -3.09 7.17
C LEU A 60 2.61 -4.47 7.62
N GLY A 61 3.46 -5.48 7.45
CA GLY A 61 3.12 -6.88 7.74
C GLY A 61 2.70 -7.69 6.51
N VAL A 62 2.60 -7.07 5.33
CA VAL A 62 2.42 -7.78 4.06
C VAL A 62 3.75 -8.39 3.61
N GLY A 63 3.71 -9.59 3.06
CA GLY A 63 4.84 -10.27 2.46
C GLY A 63 6.04 -10.39 3.41
N ASP A 64 7.19 -9.91 3.00
CA ASP A 64 8.45 -9.97 3.75
C ASP A 64 8.49 -9.10 5.02
N SER A 65 7.51 -8.22 5.23
CA SER A 65 7.41 -7.40 6.44
C SER A 65 6.58 -8.01 7.57
N VAL A 66 6.15 -9.27 7.45
CA VAL A 66 5.30 -9.95 8.46
C VAL A 66 5.92 -9.93 9.86
N ASN A 67 7.23 -10.08 9.97
CA ASN A 67 7.97 -10.07 11.25
C ASN A 67 8.11 -8.67 11.88
N MET A 68 7.75 -7.62 11.15
CA MET A 68 7.77 -6.24 11.66
C MET A 68 6.48 -5.87 12.40
N MET A 69 5.45 -6.70 12.33
CA MET A 69 4.20 -6.47 13.05
C MET A 69 4.32 -6.86 14.53
N PRO A 70 3.71 -6.07 15.45
CA PRO A 70 3.52 -6.51 16.82
C PRO A 70 2.75 -7.84 16.88
N VAL A 71 3.17 -8.75 17.78
CA VAL A 71 2.58 -10.10 17.92
C VAL A 71 1.05 -10.03 18.10
N PHE A 72 0.57 -9.10 18.94
CA PHE A 72 -0.86 -8.90 19.15
C PHE A 72 -1.60 -8.55 17.85
N PHE A 73 -1.05 -7.68 17.02
CA PHE A 73 -1.68 -7.30 15.76
C PHE A 73 -1.65 -8.44 14.73
N SER A 74 -0.56 -9.22 14.69
CA SER A 74 -0.48 -10.44 13.88
C SER A 74 -1.59 -11.43 14.24
N PHE A 75 -1.90 -11.57 15.53
CA PHE A 75 -3.01 -12.42 15.98
C PHE A 75 -4.36 -11.89 15.46
N ILE A 76 -4.62 -10.58 15.58
CA ILE A 76 -5.87 -9.97 15.06
C ILE A 76 -6.00 -10.20 13.54
N VAL A 77 -4.94 -10.01 12.78
CA VAL A 77 -4.92 -10.27 11.33
C VAL A 77 -5.34 -11.72 11.04
N ARG A 78 -4.78 -12.69 11.78
CA ARG A 78 -5.04 -14.12 11.56
C ARG A 78 -6.47 -14.55 11.83
N ILE A 79 -7.12 -13.98 12.85
CA ILE A 79 -8.49 -14.37 13.25
C ILE A 79 -9.59 -13.57 12.55
N SER A 80 -9.26 -12.47 11.90
CA SER A 80 -10.22 -11.57 11.24
C SER A 80 -10.17 -11.70 9.71
N ASN A 81 -11.07 -10.99 9.04
CA ASN A 81 -11.11 -10.92 7.58
C ASN A 81 -9.93 -10.13 6.98
N ILE A 82 -9.17 -9.41 7.80
CA ILE A 82 -7.95 -8.70 7.38
C ILE A 82 -6.95 -9.65 6.70
N LYS A 83 -6.90 -10.93 7.12
CA LYS A 83 -6.04 -11.94 6.50
C LYS A 83 -6.21 -12.05 4.97
N TYR A 84 -7.45 -11.89 4.47
CA TYR A 84 -7.72 -11.95 3.03
C TYR A 84 -7.17 -10.72 2.30
N ALA A 85 -7.29 -9.53 2.91
CA ALA A 85 -6.69 -8.32 2.38
C ALA A 85 -5.15 -8.43 2.34
N TYR A 86 -4.55 -8.95 3.39
CA TYR A 86 -3.09 -9.16 3.45
C TYR A 86 -2.61 -10.16 2.41
N ALA A 87 -3.37 -11.25 2.21
CA ALA A 87 -3.06 -12.24 1.17
C ALA A 87 -3.14 -11.64 -0.24
N ASP A 88 -4.17 -10.84 -0.54
CA ASP A 88 -4.31 -10.20 -1.85
C ASP A 88 -3.29 -9.07 -2.04
N HIS A 89 -2.95 -8.31 -1.00
CA HIS A 89 -1.84 -7.35 -1.05
C HIS A 89 -0.49 -8.03 -1.35
N ASP A 90 -0.22 -9.21 -0.79
CA ASP A 90 1.02 -9.95 -1.10
C ASP A 90 1.09 -10.34 -2.58
N VAL A 91 -0.03 -10.79 -3.16
CA VAL A 91 -0.13 -11.06 -4.60
C VAL A 91 0.02 -9.77 -5.42
N GLN A 92 -0.64 -8.69 -4.98
CA GLN A 92 -0.56 -7.37 -5.62
C GLN A 92 0.87 -6.83 -5.66
N GLU A 93 1.61 -6.93 -4.55
CA GLU A 93 3.03 -6.54 -4.49
C GLU A 93 3.88 -7.38 -5.45
N LYS A 94 3.68 -8.70 -5.49
CA LYS A 94 4.41 -9.59 -6.40
C LYS A 94 4.17 -9.25 -7.88
N VAL A 95 2.93 -8.91 -8.25
CA VAL A 95 2.62 -8.43 -9.60
C VAL A 95 3.42 -7.19 -9.95
N LEU A 96 3.50 -6.24 -9.02
CA LEU A 96 4.20 -4.98 -9.25
C LEU A 96 5.73 -5.16 -9.23
N ILE A 97 6.27 -5.93 -8.29
CA ILE A 97 7.71 -6.22 -8.19
C ILE A 97 8.24 -6.90 -9.47
N ASN A 98 7.45 -7.80 -10.07
CA ASN A 98 7.81 -8.50 -11.31
C ASN A 98 7.54 -7.66 -12.57
N SER A 99 7.09 -6.42 -12.43
CA SER A 99 6.97 -5.48 -13.54
C SER A 99 8.28 -4.70 -13.74
N ASP A 100 8.46 -4.16 -14.96
CA ASP A 100 9.61 -3.29 -15.27
C ASP A 100 9.37 -1.83 -14.85
N LEU A 101 8.24 -1.53 -14.18
CA LEU A 101 7.87 -0.18 -13.78
C LEU A 101 8.76 0.36 -12.65
N ASP A 102 8.84 1.67 -12.56
CA ASP A 102 9.50 2.40 -11.47
C ASP A 102 8.56 2.49 -10.27
N TRP A 103 8.42 1.38 -9.56
CA TRP A 103 7.47 1.25 -8.47
C TRP A 103 8.03 1.66 -7.11
N THR A 104 7.15 2.15 -6.25
CA THR A 104 7.34 2.26 -4.80
C THR A 104 6.16 1.59 -4.10
N ILE A 105 6.40 0.76 -3.10
CA ILE A 105 5.35 0.13 -2.29
C ILE A 105 5.39 0.73 -0.89
N VAL A 106 4.46 1.59 -0.59
CA VAL A 106 4.34 2.25 0.72
C VAL A 106 3.55 1.35 1.66
N ARG A 107 4.15 1.01 2.79
CA ARG A 107 3.59 0.11 3.81
C ARG A 107 3.30 0.87 5.11
N PRO A 108 2.17 1.56 5.22
CA PRO A 108 1.80 2.24 6.45
C PRO A 108 1.46 1.25 7.56
N VAL A 109 1.65 1.70 8.80
CA VAL A 109 1.08 1.09 10.00
C VAL A 109 -0.41 1.43 10.11
N ILE A 110 -1.05 1.27 11.28
CA ILE A 110 -2.46 1.56 11.49
C ILE A 110 -2.79 3.01 11.11
N LEU A 111 -3.76 3.17 10.20
CA LEU A 111 -4.20 4.48 9.72
C LEU A 111 -5.14 5.16 10.71
N THR A 112 -4.95 6.46 10.91
CA THR A 112 -5.81 7.31 11.74
C THR A 112 -6.29 8.55 10.98
N ASP A 113 -7.38 9.17 11.46
CA ASP A 113 -7.95 10.39 10.87
C ASP A 113 -7.54 11.66 11.65
N LYS A 114 -6.56 11.57 12.55
CA LYS A 114 -5.98 12.75 13.21
C LYS A 114 -5.31 13.63 12.18
N THR A 115 -5.32 14.93 12.38
CA THR A 115 -4.81 15.91 11.40
C THR A 115 -3.56 16.66 11.86
N ASP A 116 -3.10 16.40 13.07
CA ASP A 116 -2.14 17.20 13.81
C ASP A 116 -0.67 16.78 13.67
N ASN A 117 -0.39 15.65 13.01
CA ASN A 117 0.99 15.15 12.87
C ASN A 117 1.30 14.69 11.45
N LEU A 118 2.12 15.46 10.75
CA LEU A 118 2.66 15.14 9.42
C LEU A 118 4.11 14.62 9.47
N SER A 119 4.72 14.50 10.65
CA SER A 119 6.06 13.93 10.81
C SER A 119 6.03 12.45 10.48
N ILE A 120 6.97 12.00 9.63
CA ILE A 120 7.02 10.63 9.13
C ILE A 120 8.35 9.98 9.51
N LEU A 121 8.27 8.83 10.14
CA LEU A 121 9.37 7.89 10.31
C LEU A 121 9.30 6.84 9.20
N THR A 122 10.44 6.51 8.64
CA THR A 122 10.56 5.46 7.63
C THR A 122 11.37 4.30 8.15
N ASN A 123 10.98 3.09 7.74
CA ASN A 123 11.75 1.87 7.94
C ASN A 123 11.94 1.19 6.60
N LEU A 124 13.20 0.94 6.25
CA LEU A 124 13.57 0.24 5.02
C LEU A 124 14.29 -1.06 5.40
N ASN A 125 13.72 -2.19 4.98
CA ASN A 125 14.32 -3.52 5.20
C ASN A 125 14.68 -3.81 6.67
N GLY A 126 13.85 -3.36 7.61
CA GLY A 126 14.10 -3.51 9.04
C GLY A 126 14.97 -2.42 9.66
N VAL A 127 15.52 -1.49 8.87
CA VAL A 127 16.35 -0.38 9.35
C VAL A 127 15.49 0.87 9.51
N GLY A 128 15.54 1.50 10.67
CA GLY A 128 14.75 2.69 11.03
C GLY A 128 13.69 2.39 12.08
N LYS A 129 13.16 3.46 12.69
CA LYS A 129 12.14 3.37 13.72
C LYS A 129 10.75 3.33 13.10
N ILE A 130 9.82 2.63 13.74
CA ILE A 130 8.41 2.63 13.38
C ILE A 130 7.57 2.69 14.67
N LYS A 131 6.48 3.45 14.64
CA LYS A 131 5.49 3.55 15.71
C LYS A 131 4.17 2.89 15.30
N GLY A 132 3.17 2.85 16.19
CA GLY A 132 1.95 2.06 15.99
C GLY A 132 0.93 2.65 15.02
N SER A 133 1.00 3.96 14.68
CA SER A 133 -0.01 4.62 13.84
C SER A 133 0.57 5.69 12.93
N ILE A 134 -0.19 6.01 11.87
CA ILE A 134 0.08 7.11 10.94
C ILE A 134 -1.23 7.76 10.49
N THR A 135 -1.22 9.07 10.28
CA THR A 135 -2.39 9.76 9.74
C THR A 135 -2.53 9.53 8.24
N ARG A 136 -3.77 9.42 7.73
CA ARG A 136 -4.01 9.31 6.28
C ARG A 136 -3.43 10.49 5.51
N MET A 137 -3.46 11.68 6.10
CA MET A 137 -2.85 12.88 5.53
C MET A 137 -1.35 12.72 5.34
N ALA A 138 -0.63 12.21 6.35
CA ALA A 138 0.82 11.98 6.26
C ALA A 138 1.15 10.93 5.19
N VAL A 139 0.35 9.86 5.08
CA VAL A 139 0.51 8.86 4.00
C VAL A 139 0.34 9.49 2.63
N ALA A 140 -0.71 10.31 2.45
CA ALA A 140 -0.97 10.99 1.17
C ALA A 140 0.19 11.91 0.78
N HIS A 141 0.69 12.74 1.69
CA HIS A 141 1.87 13.58 1.47
C HIS A 141 3.10 12.75 1.10
N PHE A 142 3.38 11.67 1.84
CA PHE A 142 4.51 10.80 1.55
C PHE A 142 4.44 10.18 0.15
N MET A 143 3.25 9.73 -0.26
CA MET A 143 3.06 9.13 -1.59
C MET A 143 3.23 10.15 -2.72
N LEU A 144 2.75 11.40 -2.53
CA LEU A 144 2.98 12.50 -3.46
C LEU A 144 4.47 12.85 -3.55
N ASP A 145 5.14 12.99 -2.41
CA ASP A 145 6.60 13.20 -2.35
C ASP A 145 7.38 12.12 -3.09
N CYS A 146 6.95 10.86 -3.01
CA CYS A 146 7.58 9.76 -3.76
C CYS A 146 7.47 9.95 -5.29
N ILE A 147 6.38 10.55 -5.78
CA ILE A 147 6.23 10.89 -7.20
C ILE A 147 7.10 12.09 -7.54
N GLU A 148 6.92 13.22 -6.85
CA GLU A 148 7.54 14.50 -7.17
C GLU A 148 9.07 14.46 -7.08
N LYS A 149 9.60 13.76 -6.07
CA LYS A 149 11.05 13.65 -5.83
C LYS A 149 11.70 12.42 -6.47
N GLY A 150 10.93 11.54 -7.09
CA GLY A 150 11.43 10.28 -7.65
C GLY A 150 12.08 9.38 -6.57
N SER A 151 11.61 9.43 -5.32
CA SER A 151 12.24 8.72 -4.21
C SER A 151 11.69 7.30 -4.04
N PHE A 152 12.45 6.44 -3.35
CA PHE A 152 12.10 5.05 -3.04
C PHE A 152 11.77 4.16 -4.25
N ILE A 153 12.35 4.44 -5.43
CA ILE A 153 12.18 3.59 -6.62
C ILE A 153 12.71 2.18 -6.32
N LYS A 154 11.90 1.16 -6.66
CA LYS A 154 12.14 -0.27 -6.38
C LYS A 154 12.32 -0.57 -4.88
N GLN A 155 11.65 0.20 -4.01
CA GLN A 155 11.75 0.05 -2.56
C GLN A 155 10.37 -0.06 -1.90
N LYS A 156 10.37 -0.62 -0.67
CA LYS A 156 9.16 -0.90 0.12
C LYS A 156 9.23 -0.23 1.50
N PRO A 157 9.18 1.12 1.57
CA PRO A 157 9.24 1.82 2.86
C PRO A 157 8.04 1.49 3.75
N GLY A 158 8.32 0.99 4.97
CA GLY A 158 7.38 1.02 6.08
C GLY A 158 7.31 2.44 6.64
N ILE A 159 6.13 2.98 6.92
CA ILE A 159 5.96 4.35 7.40
C ILE A 159 5.06 4.45 8.62
N SER A 160 5.41 5.35 9.55
CA SER A 160 4.59 5.72 10.72
C SER A 160 4.72 7.21 11.04
N ASN A 161 3.84 7.75 11.91
CA ASN A 161 4.09 9.08 12.47
C ASN A 161 5.32 9.07 13.39
N GLY A 162 6.01 10.23 13.44
CA GLY A 162 7.13 10.50 14.33
C GLY A 162 6.73 10.70 15.79
#